data_2015135a8105a6b985c9ed8606a47759
#
_entry.id   2015135a8105a6b985c9ed8606a47759
#
_cell.length_a   1.000
_cell.length_b   1.000
_cell.length_c   1.000
_cell.angle_alpha   90.00
_cell.angle_beta   90.00
_cell.angle_gamma   90.00
#
_symmetry.space_group_name_H-M   'P 1'
#
loop_
_entity.id
_entity.type
_entity.pdbx_description
1 polymer ?
#
loop_
_entity_poly.entity_id
_entity_poly.type
_entity_poly.pdbx_seq_one_letter_code
_entity_poly.pdbx_strand_id
1 'polypeptide(L)'
;MINNAGYSVVGAVEETSPSEAQALFDTNFFGTLRMVRAVLPLMRKQGSGLIINTSSVLGFLPAPFMGLYASTKHALEGLSESLDHEVRGFGVRVILIQPTFTNTLLDINATNPVQKIDSYSTLLKRASTAITAQVRSSQGPEIVAVEILRAIEGPHKLRRPVGSKASLLSRLRRFMPVGPVDRSLRKTFGLR
;
A
#
# COMPACT_ATOMS: atom_id res chain seq x y z
N MET A 1 -17.50 -1.81 4.85
CA MET A 1 -16.87 -2.42 3.66
C MET A 1 -15.37 -2.45 3.84
N ILE A 2 -14.67 -3.54 3.44
CA ILE A 2 -13.20 -3.65 3.49
C ILE A 2 -12.70 -3.93 2.07
N ASN A 3 -11.89 -3.02 1.52
CA ASN A 3 -11.20 -3.18 0.25
C ASN A 3 -9.78 -3.67 0.53
N ASN A 4 -9.57 -4.97 0.36
CA ASN A 4 -8.29 -5.63 0.62
C ASN A 4 -7.68 -6.28 -0.64
N ALA A 5 -8.46 -6.49 -1.68
CA ALA A 5 -7.98 -7.09 -2.92
C ALA A 5 -6.85 -6.26 -3.55
N GLY A 6 -5.79 -6.94 -3.97
CA GLY A 6 -4.65 -6.28 -4.60
C GLY A 6 -3.50 -7.25 -4.83
N TYR A 7 -2.56 -6.84 -5.67
CA TYR A 7 -1.31 -7.58 -5.89
C TYR A 7 -0.13 -6.62 -6.03
N SER A 8 1.08 -7.14 -5.95
CA SER A 8 2.33 -6.41 -6.00
C SER A 8 3.08 -6.71 -7.29
N VAL A 9 3.82 -5.72 -7.79
CA VAL A 9 4.75 -5.86 -8.92
C VAL A 9 6.14 -5.46 -8.46
N VAL A 10 7.12 -6.33 -8.73
CA VAL A 10 8.54 -6.08 -8.45
C VAL A 10 9.30 -6.08 -9.77
N GLY A 11 9.80 -4.93 -10.19
CA GLY A 11 10.54 -4.74 -11.43
C GLY A 11 10.96 -3.30 -11.64
N ALA A 12 11.85 -3.06 -12.60
CA ALA A 12 12.19 -1.70 -12.97
C ALA A 12 10.99 -1.04 -13.68
N VAL A 13 10.83 0.26 -13.48
CA VAL A 13 9.74 1.01 -14.12
C VAL A 13 9.80 0.90 -15.63
N GLU A 14 11.00 0.94 -16.19
CA GLU A 14 11.25 0.83 -17.63
C GLU A 14 10.91 -0.56 -18.21
N GLU A 15 10.98 -1.61 -17.38
CA GLU A 15 10.61 -2.98 -17.77
C GLU A 15 9.09 -3.21 -17.81
N THR A 16 8.31 -2.36 -17.12
CA THR A 16 6.87 -2.56 -17.00
C THR A 16 6.14 -1.87 -18.13
N SER A 17 5.42 -2.63 -18.94
CA SER A 17 4.62 -2.09 -20.03
C SER A 17 3.43 -1.24 -19.51
N PRO A 18 2.92 -0.30 -20.32
CA PRO A 18 1.71 0.45 -19.98
C PRO A 18 0.49 -0.45 -19.67
N SER A 19 0.35 -1.58 -20.36
CA SER A 19 -0.75 -2.53 -20.13
C SER A 19 -0.63 -3.25 -18.78
N GLU A 20 0.57 -3.65 -18.36
CA GLU A 20 0.81 -4.22 -17.03
C GLU A 20 0.56 -3.17 -15.93
N ALA A 21 0.99 -1.93 -16.15
CA ALA A 21 0.70 -0.82 -15.24
C ALA A 21 -0.81 -0.56 -15.11
N GLN A 22 -1.54 -0.54 -16.22
CA GLN A 22 -3.00 -0.40 -16.23
C GLN A 22 -3.70 -1.52 -15.48
N ALA A 23 -3.30 -2.79 -15.69
CA ALA A 23 -3.87 -3.93 -14.99
C ALA A 23 -3.65 -3.86 -13.47
N LEU A 24 -2.45 -3.41 -13.04
CA LEU A 24 -2.16 -3.18 -11.64
C LEU A 24 -3.05 -2.10 -11.02
N PHE A 25 -3.19 -0.96 -11.72
CA PHE A 25 -4.08 0.12 -11.29
C PHE A 25 -5.56 -0.32 -11.33
N ASP A 26 -5.97 -1.11 -12.31
CA ASP A 26 -7.35 -1.58 -12.42
C ASP A 26 -7.76 -2.40 -11.20
N THR A 27 -6.88 -3.25 -10.70
CA THR A 27 -7.13 -4.02 -9.48
C THR A 27 -6.99 -3.16 -8.21
N ASN A 28 -5.81 -2.56 -8.01
CA ASN A 28 -5.44 -1.96 -6.72
C ASN A 28 -6.13 -0.61 -6.43
N PHE A 29 -6.48 0.14 -7.46
CA PHE A 29 -7.09 1.47 -7.35
C PHE A 29 -8.50 1.52 -7.90
N PHE A 30 -8.71 1.22 -9.19
CA PHE A 30 -10.03 1.30 -9.80
C PHE A 30 -11.00 0.25 -9.25
N GLY A 31 -10.51 -0.92 -8.82
CA GLY A 31 -11.30 -1.91 -8.09
C GLY A 31 -11.89 -1.32 -6.81
N THR A 32 -11.05 -0.67 -5.99
CA THR A 32 -11.51 0.05 -4.80
C THR A 32 -12.51 1.15 -5.14
N LEU A 33 -12.24 1.97 -6.16
CA LEU A 33 -13.14 3.04 -6.59
C LEU A 33 -14.50 2.48 -7.02
N ARG A 34 -14.55 1.38 -7.77
CA ARG A 34 -15.81 0.72 -8.18
C ARG A 34 -16.61 0.27 -6.95
N MET A 35 -15.95 -0.35 -5.97
CA MET A 35 -16.60 -0.79 -4.73
C MET A 35 -17.13 0.38 -3.90
N VAL A 36 -16.35 1.45 -3.76
CA VAL A 36 -16.77 2.68 -3.08
C VAL A 36 -18.04 3.24 -3.75
N ARG A 37 -18.03 3.39 -5.07
CA ARG A 37 -19.19 3.91 -5.82
C ARG A 37 -20.43 3.04 -5.67
N ALA A 38 -20.27 1.74 -5.54
CA ALA A 38 -21.40 0.80 -5.38
C ALA A 38 -22.05 0.89 -3.99
N VAL A 39 -21.24 1.05 -2.92
CA VAL A 39 -21.77 1.01 -1.54
C VAL A 39 -22.14 2.38 -0.99
N LEU A 40 -21.50 3.44 -1.47
CA LEU A 40 -21.65 4.80 -0.93
C LEU A 40 -23.09 5.33 -0.97
N PRO A 41 -23.88 5.13 -2.03
CA PRO A 41 -25.30 5.55 -2.04
C PRO A 41 -26.12 4.90 -0.91
N LEU A 42 -25.84 3.62 -0.59
CA LEU A 42 -26.53 2.90 0.47
C LEU A 42 -26.12 3.43 1.84
N MET A 43 -24.81 3.60 2.09
CA MET A 43 -24.28 4.14 3.35
C MET A 43 -24.79 5.57 3.60
N ARG A 44 -24.83 6.40 2.56
CA ARG A 44 -25.36 7.78 2.64
C ARG A 44 -26.85 7.78 2.98
N LYS A 45 -27.65 6.90 2.36
CA LYS A 45 -29.08 6.76 2.69
C LYS A 45 -29.29 6.26 4.12
N GLN A 46 -28.44 5.37 4.60
CA GLN A 46 -28.45 4.82 5.95
C GLN A 46 -27.99 5.85 7.02
N GLY A 47 -27.28 6.92 6.62
CA GLY A 47 -26.71 7.91 7.53
C GLY A 47 -25.53 7.38 8.34
N SER A 48 -24.97 6.22 7.97
CA SER A 48 -23.83 5.62 8.64
C SER A 48 -23.08 4.66 7.74
N GLY A 49 -21.77 4.56 7.92
CA GLY A 49 -20.94 3.62 7.16
C GLY A 49 -19.45 3.72 7.51
N LEU A 50 -18.75 2.62 7.27
CA LEU A 50 -17.30 2.55 7.40
C LEU A 50 -16.69 1.86 6.19
N ILE A 51 -15.76 2.57 5.54
CA ILE A 51 -14.97 2.08 4.43
C ILE A 51 -13.52 1.92 4.92
N ILE A 52 -12.97 0.73 4.82
CA ILE A 52 -11.59 0.43 5.19
C ILE A 52 -10.84 0.03 3.93
N ASN A 53 -9.79 0.79 3.58
CA ASN A 53 -8.94 0.53 2.44
C ASN A 53 -7.57 0.04 2.91
N THR A 54 -7.15 -1.15 2.46
CA THR A 54 -5.81 -1.67 2.74
C THR A 54 -4.78 -0.99 1.83
N SER A 55 -4.11 0.01 2.39
CA SER A 55 -2.98 0.70 1.80
C SER A 55 -1.66 -0.05 2.08
N SER A 56 -0.59 0.64 2.33
CA SER A 56 0.74 0.16 2.69
C SER A 56 1.58 1.31 3.22
N VAL A 57 2.69 1.02 3.89
CA VAL A 57 3.77 2.01 4.07
C VAL A 57 4.29 2.53 2.72
N LEU A 58 4.16 1.75 1.64
CA LEU A 58 4.50 2.18 0.29
C LEU A 58 3.49 3.20 -0.29
N GLY A 59 2.41 3.50 0.41
CA GLY A 59 1.52 4.62 0.08
C GLY A 59 2.06 5.99 0.49
N PHE A 60 3.16 6.05 1.25
CA PHE A 60 3.82 7.31 1.65
C PHE A 60 5.36 7.26 1.61
N LEU A 61 5.95 6.07 1.46
CA LEU A 61 7.40 5.86 1.36
C LEU A 61 7.70 4.85 0.24
N PRO A 62 7.94 5.30 -1.02
CA PRO A 62 8.19 4.40 -2.13
C PRO A 62 9.48 3.62 -1.94
N ALA A 63 9.53 2.39 -2.49
CA ALA A 63 10.69 1.53 -2.46
C ALA A 63 11.23 1.29 -3.88
N PRO A 64 12.56 1.12 -4.04
CA PRO A 64 13.17 0.75 -5.31
C PRO A 64 12.56 -0.54 -5.88
N PHE A 65 12.38 -0.60 -7.19
CA PHE A 65 11.79 -1.72 -7.93
C PHE A 65 10.33 -2.05 -7.57
N MET A 66 9.67 -1.20 -6.77
CA MET A 66 8.24 -1.29 -6.44
C MET A 66 7.49 0.00 -6.83
N GLY A 67 8.01 0.76 -7.79
CA GLY A 67 7.51 2.10 -8.13
C GLY A 67 6.03 2.10 -8.53
N LEU A 68 5.59 1.19 -9.40
CA LEU A 68 4.19 1.12 -9.84
C LEU A 68 3.25 0.67 -8.72
N TYR A 69 3.65 -0.32 -7.93
CA TYR A 69 2.87 -0.71 -6.75
C TYR A 69 2.74 0.46 -5.75
N ALA A 70 3.85 1.14 -5.45
CA ALA A 70 3.82 2.34 -4.60
C ALA A 70 2.90 3.41 -5.17
N SER A 71 2.89 3.63 -6.49
CA SER A 71 2.01 4.58 -7.16
C SER A 71 0.54 4.25 -6.94
N THR A 72 0.13 2.97 -7.04
CA THR A 72 -1.27 2.58 -6.74
C THR A 72 -1.64 2.86 -5.29
N LYS A 73 -0.72 2.64 -4.35
CA LYS A 73 -0.98 2.89 -2.92
C LYS A 73 -0.97 4.39 -2.58
N HIS A 74 -0.13 5.21 -3.23
CA HIS A 74 -0.21 6.68 -3.11
C HIS A 74 -1.53 7.22 -3.67
N ALA A 75 -1.99 6.71 -4.81
CA ALA A 75 -3.29 7.07 -5.37
C ALA A 75 -4.44 6.72 -4.41
N LEU A 76 -4.37 5.55 -3.77
CA LEU A 76 -5.35 5.10 -2.78
C LEU A 76 -5.35 5.97 -1.52
N GLU A 77 -4.19 6.43 -1.05
CA GLU A 77 -4.07 7.38 0.06
C GLU A 77 -4.78 8.70 -0.24
N GLY A 78 -4.50 9.30 -1.40
CA GLY A 78 -5.12 10.55 -1.82
C GLY A 78 -6.63 10.44 -2.00
N LEU A 79 -7.09 9.37 -2.68
CA LEU A 79 -8.52 9.09 -2.83
C LEU A 79 -9.22 8.97 -1.48
N SER A 80 -8.64 8.20 -0.56
CA SER A 80 -9.27 7.90 0.73
C SER A 80 -9.35 9.12 1.64
N GLU A 81 -8.33 9.96 1.65
CA GLU A 81 -8.32 11.20 2.43
C GLU A 81 -9.37 12.20 1.91
N SER A 82 -9.41 12.41 0.59
CA SER A 82 -10.44 13.27 -0.03
C SER A 82 -11.83 12.74 0.26
N LEU A 83 -12.06 11.45 0.04
CA LEU A 83 -13.35 10.81 0.26
C LEU A 83 -13.82 10.93 1.73
N ASP A 84 -12.93 10.78 2.73
CA ASP A 84 -13.32 10.93 4.14
C ASP A 84 -13.86 12.34 4.44
N HIS A 85 -13.29 13.36 3.79
CA HIS A 85 -13.82 14.73 3.90
C HIS A 85 -15.19 14.89 3.23
N GLU A 86 -15.37 14.30 2.07
CA GLU A 86 -16.63 14.41 1.28
C GLU A 86 -17.82 13.72 1.96
N VAL A 87 -17.59 12.56 2.61
CA VAL A 87 -18.67 11.71 3.11
C VAL A 87 -18.95 11.83 4.61
N ARG A 88 -18.10 12.54 5.32
CA ARG A 88 -18.20 12.73 6.77
C ARG A 88 -19.55 13.32 7.20
N GLY A 89 -20.07 14.28 6.44
CA GLY A 89 -21.37 14.90 6.71
C GLY A 89 -22.57 13.95 6.57
N PHE A 90 -22.37 12.78 5.95
CA PHE A 90 -23.39 11.73 5.82
C PHE A 90 -23.22 10.60 6.86
N GLY A 91 -22.39 10.80 7.89
CA GLY A 91 -22.13 9.76 8.90
C GLY A 91 -21.25 8.61 8.38
N VAL A 92 -20.62 8.76 7.22
CA VAL A 92 -19.71 7.77 6.64
C VAL A 92 -18.26 8.17 6.92
N ARG A 93 -17.42 7.20 7.26
CA ARG A 93 -16.01 7.42 7.53
C ARG A 93 -15.14 6.50 6.69
N VAL A 94 -13.92 6.95 6.41
CA VAL A 94 -12.93 6.18 5.67
C VAL A 94 -11.69 5.95 6.55
N ILE A 95 -11.10 4.76 6.47
CA ILE A 95 -9.88 4.39 7.19
C ILE A 95 -8.90 3.73 6.22
N LEU A 96 -7.63 4.11 6.32
CA LEU A 96 -6.50 3.52 5.63
C LEU A 96 -5.70 2.63 6.61
N ILE A 97 -5.59 1.35 6.31
CA ILE A 97 -4.70 0.42 7.01
C ILE A 97 -3.37 0.41 6.28
N GLN A 98 -2.29 0.67 6.98
CA GLN A 98 -0.96 0.87 6.40
C GLN A 98 0.05 -0.16 6.94
N PRO A 99 0.01 -1.43 6.46
CA PRO A 99 1.00 -2.44 6.85
C PRO A 99 2.37 -2.16 6.23
N THR A 100 3.43 -2.66 6.89
CA THR A 100 4.73 -2.93 6.27
C THR A 100 4.67 -4.24 5.50
N PHE A 101 5.81 -4.80 5.09
CA PHE A 101 5.85 -6.17 4.63
C PHE A 101 5.18 -7.09 5.66
N THR A 102 4.36 -7.99 5.17
CA THR A 102 3.61 -8.97 5.96
C THR A 102 3.83 -10.33 5.32
N ASN A 103 4.05 -11.36 6.11
CA ASN A 103 4.27 -12.71 5.58
C ASN A 103 2.97 -13.27 5.01
N THR A 104 2.67 -12.90 3.78
CA THR A 104 1.47 -13.28 3.03
C THR A 104 1.85 -13.70 1.61
N LEU A 105 0.91 -14.29 0.90
CA LEU A 105 1.09 -14.65 -0.51
C LEU A 105 1.18 -13.43 -1.45
N LEU A 106 0.80 -12.23 -1.02
CA LEU A 106 0.80 -11.02 -1.85
C LEU A 106 2.20 -10.68 -2.37
N ASP A 107 3.18 -10.64 -1.47
CA ASP A 107 4.57 -10.29 -1.84
C ASP A 107 5.36 -11.53 -2.31
N ILE A 108 4.96 -12.74 -1.86
CA ILE A 108 5.55 -14.01 -2.33
C ILE A 108 5.17 -14.25 -3.80
N ASN A 109 3.92 -13.94 -4.16
CA ASN A 109 3.38 -14.07 -5.51
C ASN A 109 3.42 -12.74 -6.29
N ALA A 110 4.30 -11.80 -5.89
CA ALA A 110 4.49 -10.57 -6.64
C ALA A 110 4.82 -10.89 -8.10
N THR A 111 4.11 -10.25 -9.01
CA THR A 111 4.39 -10.41 -10.44
C THR A 111 5.64 -9.62 -10.83
N ASN A 112 6.32 -10.10 -11.87
CA ASN A 112 7.44 -9.40 -12.45
C ASN A 112 7.06 -8.96 -13.86
N PRO A 113 7.56 -7.82 -14.35
CA PRO A 113 7.37 -7.40 -15.73
C PRO A 113 7.80 -8.50 -16.73
N VAL A 114 7.09 -8.61 -17.83
CA VAL A 114 7.42 -9.59 -18.89
C VAL A 114 8.71 -9.20 -19.60
N GLN A 115 8.85 -7.93 -19.92
CA GLN A 115 10.07 -7.40 -20.54
C GLN A 115 11.22 -7.39 -19.52
N LYS A 116 12.41 -7.77 -19.96
CA LYS A 116 13.64 -7.73 -19.15
C LYS A 116 14.70 -6.91 -19.81
N ILE A 117 15.40 -6.10 -19.02
CA ILE A 117 16.51 -5.26 -19.45
C ILE A 117 17.74 -5.65 -18.62
N ASP A 118 18.76 -6.20 -19.28
CA ASP A 118 19.94 -6.76 -18.62
C ASP A 118 20.62 -5.78 -17.66
N SER A 119 20.62 -4.49 -17.99
CA SER A 119 21.20 -3.43 -17.16
C SER A 119 20.60 -3.36 -15.74
N TYR A 120 19.36 -3.81 -15.55
CA TYR A 120 18.71 -3.84 -14.23
C TYR A 120 18.88 -5.16 -13.49
N SER A 121 19.30 -6.25 -14.17
CA SER A 121 19.25 -7.62 -13.67
C SER A 121 19.92 -7.80 -12.30
N THR A 122 21.15 -7.26 -12.14
CA THR A 122 21.91 -7.38 -10.90
C THR A 122 21.26 -6.62 -9.74
N LEU A 123 20.80 -5.38 -9.97
CA LEU A 123 20.18 -4.55 -8.94
C LEU A 123 18.79 -5.07 -8.57
N LEU A 124 18.01 -5.51 -9.56
CA LEU A 124 16.71 -6.14 -9.35
C LEU A 124 16.84 -7.43 -8.53
N LYS A 125 17.83 -8.28 -8.82
CA LYS A 125 18.09 -9.49 -8.03
C LYS A 125 18.40 -9.18 -6.57
N ARG A 126 19.23 -8.17 -6.30
CA ARG A 126 19.53 -7.72 -4.92
C ARG A 126 18.29 -7.21 -4.21
N ALA A 127 17.51 -6.34 -4.88
CA ALA A 127 16.27 -5.80 -4.33
C ALA A 127 15.25 -6.89 -4.03
N SER A 128 15.03 -7.82 -4.98
CA SER A 128 14.11 -8.96 -4.79
C SER A 128 14.52 -9.87 -3.63
N THR A 129 15.82 -10.14 -3.50
CA THR A 129 16.35 -10.90 -2.35
C THR A 129 16.07 -10.19 -1.03
N ALA A 130 16.29 -8.86 -0.98
CA ALA A 130 16.02 -8.07 0.21
C ALA A 130 14.52 -8.02 0.55
N ILE A 131 13.64 -7.87 -0.45
CA ILE A 131 12.19 -7.91 -0.29
C ILE A 131 11.76 -9.27 0.28
N THR A 132 12.19 -10.37 -0.34
CA THR A 132 11.86 -11.74 0.11
C THR A 132 12.32 -11.97 1.56
N ALA A 133 13.53 -11.53 1.92
CA ALA A 133 14.04 -11.65 3.28
C ALA A 133 13.17 -10.86 4.29
N GLN A 134 12.76 -9.65 3.93
CA GLN A 134 11.87 -8.84 4.77
C GLN A 134 10.48 -9.46 4.93
N VAL A 135 9.90 -9.99 3.86
CA VAL A 135 8.60 -10.69 3.91
C VAL A 135 8.67 -11.89 4.84
N ARG A 136 9.68 -12.76 4.65
CA ARG A 136 9.85 -13.98 5.46
C ARG A 136 10.09 -13.70 6.96
N SER A 137 10.76 -12.60 7.28
CA SER A 137 11.02 -12.18 8.67
C SER A 137 9.87 -11.36 9.28
N SER A 138 8.84 -11.06 8.51
CA SER A 138 7.70 -10.25 8.96
C SER A 138 6.65 -11.10 9.66
N GLN A 139 5.77 -10.43 10.42
CA GLN A 139 4.63 -11.06 11.07
C GLN A 139 3.59 -11.54 10.04
N GLY A 140 2.78 -12.51 10.43
CA GLY A 140 1.68 -13.03 9.63
C GLY A 140 0.56 -11.99 9.41
N PRO A 141 -0.45 -12.34 8.59
CA PRO A 141 -1.57 -11.45 8.26
C PRO A 141 -2.45 -11.10 9.47
N GLU A 142 -2.37 -11.86 10.56
CA GLU A 142 -3.18 -11.68 11.76
C GLU A 142 -3.00 -10.29 12.38
N ILE A 143 -1.79 -9.71 12.29
CA ILE A 143 -1.54 -8.36 12.81
C ILE A 143 -2.36 -7.30 12.07
N VAL A 144 -2.58 -7.51 10.76
CA VAL A 144 -3.39 -6.61 9.92
C VAL A 144 -4.87 -6.79 10.28
N ALA A 145 -5.33 -8.04 10.44
CA ALA A 145 -6.71 -8.35 10.80
C ALA A 145 -7.06 -7.75 12.18
N VAL A 146 -6.18 -7.88 13.17
CA VAL A 146 -6.35 -7.27 14.50
C VAL A 146 -6.45 -5.74 14.40
N GLU A 147 -5.64 -5.08 13.56
CA GLU A 147 -5.73 -3.62 13.41
C GLU A 147 -7.01 -3.20 12.67
N ILE A 148 -7.52 -4.00 11.74
CA ILE A 148 -8.83 -3.79 11.13
C ILE A 148 -9.94 -3.87 12.18
N LEU A 149 -9.94 -4.87 13.05
CA LEU A 149 -10.92 -4.97 14.15
C LEU A 149 -10.85 -3.76 15.08
N ARG A 150 -9.65 -3.35 15.48
CA ARG A 150 -9.45 -2.11 16.27
C ARG A 150 -9.94 -0.85 15.54
N ALA A 151 -9.88 -0.86 14.19
CA ALA A 151 -10.39 0.24 13.40
C ALA A 151 -11.92 0.30 13.38
N ILE A 152 -12.57 -0.86 13.43
CA ILE A 152 -14.04 -0.98 13.47
C ILE A 152 -14.59 -0.57 14.84
N GLU A 153 -13.97 -1.04 15.93
CA GLU A 153 -14.47 -0.90 17.29
C GLU A 153 -14.00 0.40 17.98
N GLY A 154 -12.87 0.94 17.56
CA GLY A 154 -12.21 2.05 18.24
C GLY A 154 -12.52 3.43 17.64
N PRO A 155 -11.90 4.48 18.20
CA PRO A 155 -12.07 5.83 17.70
C PRO A 155 -11.56 5.96 16.26
N HIS A 156 -12.26 6.80 15.48
CA HIS A 156 -11.87 7.05 14.09
C HIS A 156 -10.49 7.69 14.01
N LYS A 157 -9.64 7.07 13.20
CA LYS A 157 -8.35 7.63 12.73
C LYS A 157 -8.22 7.28 11.26
N LEU A 158 -8.09 8.30 10.41
CA LEU A 158 -7.98 8.11 8.97
C LEU A 158 -6.85 7.15 8.59
N ARG A 159 -5.67 7.28 9.20
CA ARG A 159 -4.50 6.43 8.96
C ARG A 159 -4.17 5.57 10.16
N ARG A 160 -4.03 4.27 9.93
CA ARG A 160 -3.67 3.27 10.92
C ARG A 160 -2.47 2.46 10.44
N PRO A 161 -1.25 2.90 10.76
CA PRO A 161 -0.04 2.12 10.48
C PRO A 161 -0.02 0.86 11.35
N VAL A 162 0.27 -0.29 10.73
CA VAL A 162 0.26 -1.60 11.39
C VAL A 162 1.62 -1.92 11.98
N GLY A 163 1.67 -2.06 13.30
CA GLY A 163 2.89 -2.38 14.04
C GLY A 163 3.82 -1.19 14.28
N SER A 164 4.84 -1.41 15.11
CA SER A 164 5.76 -0.36 15.57
C SER A 164 6.60 0.23 14.43
N LYS A 165 7.06 -0.61 13.50
CA LYS A 165 7.88 -0.19 12.35
C LYS A 165 7.09 0.75 11.42
N ALA A 166 5.84 0.40 11.07
CA ALA A 166 4.99 1.27 10.25
C ALA A 166 4.68 2.60 10.96
N SER A 167 4.38 2.54 12.25
CA SER A 167 4.10 3.72 13.07
C SER A 167 5.31 4.67 13.16
N LEU A 168 6.52 4.12 13.29
CA LEU A 168 7.74 4.92 13.27
C LEU A 168 7.96 5.57 11.90
N LEU A 169 7.86 4.80 10.81
CA LEU A 169 8.06 5.30 9.45
C LEU A 169 7.06 6.41 9.10
N SER A 170 5.78 6.24 9.48
CA SER A 170 4.74 7.24 9.20
C SER A 170 4.99 8.58 9.90
N ARG A 171 5.53 8.55 11.12
CA ARG A 171 5.91 9.76 11.87
C ARG A 171 7.15 10.43 11.31
N LEU A 172 8.19 9.63 11.03
CA LEU A 172 9.48 10.16 10.58
C LEU A 172 9.45 10.67 9.15
N ARG A 173 8.72 10.01 8.23
CA ARG A 173 8.74 10.33 6.79
C ARG A 173 8.46 11.81 6.50
N ARG A 174 7.58 12.43 7.27
CA ARG A 174 7.18 13.84 7.08
C ARG A 174 8.31 14.82 7.41
N PHE A 175 9.19 14.46 8.34
CA PHE A 175 10.20 15.36 8.92
C PHE A 175 11.64 14.97 8.56
N MET A 176 11.85 13.77 8.00
CA MET A 176 13.20 13.31 7.65
C MET A 176 13.71 14.00 6.39
N PRO A 177 14.94 14.53 6.41
CA PRO A 177 15.62 15.01 5.20
C PRO A 177 15.74 13.91 4.14
N VAL A 178 15.71 14.31 2.86
CA VAL A 178 15.72 13.36 1.72
C VAL A 178 16.98 12.48 1.72
N GLY A 179 18.16 13.04 1.99
CA GLY A 179 19.43 12.30 1.94
C GLY A 179 19.53 11.09 2.88
N PRO A 180 19.20 11.22 4.18
CA PRO A 180 19.13 10.07 5.08
C PRO A 180 18.11 9.01 4.66
N VAL A 181 16.94 9.43 4.16
CA VAL A 181 15.91 8.50 3.65
C VAL A 181 16.44 7.72 2.45
N ASP A 182 17.03 8.41 1.47
CA ASP A 182 17.62 7.78 0.29
C ASP A 182 18.70 6.76 0.66
N ARG A 183 19.66 7.14 1.51
CA ARG A 183 20.71 6.23 1.97
C ARG A 183 20.14 4.99 2.69
N SER A 184 19.13 5.19 3.53
CA SER A 184 18.47 4.09 4.25
C SER A 184 17.76 3.14 3.29
N LEU A 185 17.00 3.66 2.32
CA LEU A 185 16.33 2.84 1.31
C LEU A 185 17.33 2.07 0.46
N ARG A 186 18.36 2.72 -0.09
CA ARG A 186 19.39 2.06 -0.89
C ARG A 186 20.10 0.95 -0.10
N LYS A 187 20.41 1.19 1.17
CA LYS A 187 20.99 0.17 2.07
C LYS A 187 20.02 -1.01 2.26
N THR A 188 18.77 -0.72 2.57
CA THR A 188 17.74 -1.73 2.86
C THR A 188 17.47 -2.65 1.68
N PHE A 189 17.54 -2.12 0.45
CA PHE A 189 17.29 -2.85 -0.79
C PHE A 189 18.57 -3.31 -1.52
N GLY A 190 19.74 -3.23 -0.89
CA GLY A 190 21.00 -3.73 -1.44
C GLY A 190 21.50 -2.98 -2.67
N LEU A 191 21.17 -1.69 -2.82
CA LEU A 191 21.51 -0.84 -3.97
C LEU A 191 22.81 -0.02 -3.77
N ARG A 192 23.70 -0.47 -2.92
CA ARG A 192 25.03 0.15 -2.71
C ARG A 192 26.03 -0.41 -3.69
#